data_dee57dec9474058b5af7206dab2dff72
#
_entry.id   dee57dec9474058b5af7206dab2dff72
#
_cell.length_a   1.000
_cell.length_b   1.000
_cell.length_c   1.000
_cell.angle_alpha   90.00
_cell.angle_beta   90.00
_cell.angle_gamma   90.00
#
_symmetry.space_group_name_H-M   'P 1'
#
loop_
_entity.id
_entity.type
_entity.pdbx_description
1 polymer ?
#
loop_
_entity_poly.entity_id
_entity_poly.type
_entity_poly.pdbx_seq_one_letter_code
_entity_poly.pdbx_strand_id
1 'polypeptide(L)'
;MKNNITELVFILDRSGSMAGLESDTIGGFNSMIEKQKKQDGGCYVSTVLFDDESEVLHDRVKLGDIPKMTDKDYTVRGCTALIDAIGGAIHHIGNIHKYARNEDVPEHTMFVITTDGQENASHRYTSEQVKKMIERQKEKYGWEFLFIGANIDAVETAARYGISTDRAVNYNADGEGTQILYKSVAKAVCNVRASAPLGADWSDEINADYQRRGRKTKKN
;
A
#
# COMPACT_ATOMS: atom_id res chain seq x y z
N MET A 1 -12.73 2.46 25.55
CA MET A 1 -12.57 1.08 25.02
C MET A 1 -12.00 1.20 23.64
N LYS A 2 -11.05 0.36 23.27
CA LYS A 2 -10.57 0.27 21.88
C LYS A 2 -11.73 -0.23 21.01
N ASN A 3 -11.89 0.34 19.84
CA ASN A 3 -13.09 0.08 19.01
C ASN A 3 -12.89 -1.09 18.02
N ASN A 4 -11.70 -1.73 18.02
CA ASN A 4 -11.33 -2.83 17.11
C ASN A 4 -11.64 -2.52 15.63
N ILE A 5 -11.45 -1.26 15.23
CA ILE A 5 -11.61 -0.80 13.85
C ILE A 5 -10.24 -0.57 13.25
N THR A 6 -10.04 -1.05 12.04
CA THR A 6 -8.82 -0.81 11.25
C THR A 6 -9.15 0.05 10.04
N GLU A 7 -8.30 1.02 9.74
CA GLU A 7 -8.29 1.79 8.49
C GLU A 7 -7.20 1.23 7.58
N LEU A 8 -7.57 0.71 6.42
CA LEU A 8 -6.65 0.24 5.38
C LEU A 8 -6.64 1.22 4.22
N VAL A 9 -5.47 1.69 3.84
CA VAL A 9 -5.29 2.61 2.72
C VAL A 9 -4.34 2.00 1.71
N PHE A 10 -4.85 1.67 0.54
CA PHE A 10 -4.07 1.14 -0.58
C PHE A 10 -3.76 2.27 -1.55
N ILE A 11 -2.48 2.44 -1.88
CA ILE A 11 -1.99 3.37 -2.90
C ILE A 11 -1.36 2.51 -3.98
N LEU A 12 -2.07 2.36 -5.09
CA LEU A 12 -1.75 1.41 -6.16
C LEU A 12 -1.33 2.16 -7.42
N ASP A 13 -0.13 1.90 -7.85
CA ASP A 13 0.41 2.40 -9.11
C ASP A 13 -0.36 1.81 -10.30
N ARG A 14 -0.80 2.68 -11.21
CA ARG A 14 -1.33 2.31 -12.53
C ARG A 14 -0.61 3.05 -13.65
N SER A 15 0.61 3.52 -13.40
CA SER A 15 1.45 4.16 -14.41
C SER A 15 1.84 3.19 -15.53
N GLY A 16 2.40 3.72 -16.62
CA GLY A 16 2.73 2.95 -17.81
C GLY A 16 3.64 1.75 -17.59
N SER A 17 4.47 1.77 -16.54
CA SER A 17 5.35 0.65 -16.17
C SER A 17 4.59 -0.59 -15.68
N MET A 18 3.36 -0.41 -15.16
CA MET A 18 2.48 -1.52 -14.73
C MET A 18 1.86 -2.31 -15.89
N ALA A 19 2.16 -1.97 -17.15
CA ALA A 19 1.61 -2.65 -18.32
C ALA A 19 1.95 -4.15 -18.33
N GLY A 20 0.91 -4.97 -18.48
CA GLY A 20 1.01 -6.43 -18.44
C GLY A 20 0.83 -7.04 -17.05
N LEU A 21 0.67 -6.22 -16.01
CA LEU A 21 0.40 -6.66 -14.63
C LEU A 21 -1.04 -6.38 -14.18
N GLU A 22 -1.89 -5.86 -15.07
CA GLU A 22 -3.25 -5.41 -14.74
C GLU A 22 -4.08 -6.55 -14.13
N SER A 23 -4.13 -7.70 -14.80
CA SER A 23 -4.90 -8.85 -14.33
C SER A 23 -4.38 -9.42 -13.02
N ASP A 24 -3.06 -9.45 -12.82
CA ASP A 24 -2.43 -9.93 -11.60
C ASP A 24 -2.65 -8.98 -10.43
N THR A 25 -2.59 -7.67 -10.67
CA THR A 25 -2.88 -6.64 -9.67
C THR A 25 -4.34 -6.70 -9.24
N ILE A 26 -5.27 -6.72 -10.19
CA ILE A 26 -6.71 -6.85 -9.93
C ILE A 26 -7.01 -8.13 -9.17
N GLY A 27 -6.50 -9.28 -9.65
CA GLY A 27 -6.72 -10.58 -9.03
C GLY A 27 -6.13 -10.67 -7.63
N GLY A 28 -4.93 -10.16 -7.44
CA GLY A 28 -4.23 -10.12 -6.16
C GLY A 28 -4.95 -9.24 -5.14
N PHE A 29 -5.33 -8.01 -5.53
CA PHE A 29 -6.11 -7.10 -4.68
C PHE A 29 -7.44 -7.74 -4.26
N ASN A 30 -8.22 -8.25 -5.21
CA ASN A 30 -9.49 -8.89 -4.93
C ASN A 30 -9.36 -10.09 -4.00
N SER A 31 -8.36 -10.95 -4.22
CA SER A 31 -8.08 -12.12 -3.37
C SER A 31 -7.74 -11.70 -1.94
N MET A 32 -6.93 -10.64 -1.79
CA MET A 32 -6.58 -10.09 -0.50
C MET A 32 -7.82 -9.54 0.22
N ILE A 33 -8.65 -8.72 -0.44
CA ILE A 33 -9.89 -8.18 0.12
C ILE A 33 -10.82 -9.32 0.58
N GLU A 34 -11.05 -10.33 -0.25
CA GLU A 34 -11.91 -11.49 0.11
C GLU A 34 -11.35 -12.27 1.31
N LYS A 35 -10.03 -12.33 1.47
CA LYS A 35 -9.40 -12.92 2.65
C LYS A 35 -9.65 -12.09 3.90
N GLN A 36 -9.57 -10.76 3.77
CA GLN A 36 -9.82 -9.84 4.88
C GLN A 36 -11.29 -9.85 5.32
N LYS A 37 -12.26 -10.03 4.41
CA LYS A 37 -13.69 -10.14 4.74
C LYS A 37 -14.00 -11.31 5.67
N LYS A 38 -13.14 -12.31 5.74
CA LYS A 38 -13.28 -13.49 6.62
C LYS A 38 -12.70 -13.28 8.03
N GLN A 39 -12.06 -12.14 8.29
CA GLN A 39 -11.49 -11.81 9.59
C GLN A 39 -12.47 -10.99 10.43
N ASP A 40 -12.42 -11.19 11.73
CA ASP A 40 -13.20 -10.42 12.68
C ASP A 40 -12.71 -8.96 12.78
N GLY A 41 -13.55 -8.10 13.36
CA GLY A 41 -13.28 -6.68 13.56
C GLY A 41 -13.74 -5.78 12.44
N GLY A 42 -14.05 -4.54 12.78
CA GLY A 42 -14.43 -3.50 11.82
C GLY A 42 -13.24 -3.10 10.94
N CYS A 43 -13.51 -2.82 9.66
CA CYS A 43 -12.46 -2.34 8.78
C CYS A 43 -13.05 -1.40 7.72
N TYR A 44 -12.42 -0.25 7.56
CA TYR A 44 -12.63 0.67 6.44
C TYR A 44 -11.50 0.52 5.44
N VAL A 45 -11.83 0.63 4.17
CA VAL A 45 -10.85 0.52 3.07
C VAL A 45 -10.94 1.76 2.20
N SER A 46 -9.81 2.39 2.00
CA SER A 46 -9.59 3.41 0.97
C SER A 46 -8.64 2.84 -0.09
N THR A 47 -8.93 3.09 -1.35
CA THR A 47 -8.06 2.68 -2.47
C THR A 47 -7.84 3.88 -3.37
N VAL A 48 -6.60 4.30 -3.47
CA VAL A 48 -6.15 5.37 -4.36
C VAL A 48 -5.36 4.74 -5.49
N LEU A 49 -5.83 4.91 -6.71
CA LEU A 49 -5.11 4.59 -7.93
C LEU A 49 -4.34 5.83 -8.37
N PHE A 50 -3.10 5.68 -8.79
CA PHE A 50 -2.33 6.83 -9.25
C PHE A 50 -1.52 6.54 -10.51
N ASP A 51 -1.43 7.54 -11.35
CA ASP A 51 -0.55 7.71 -12.50
C ASP A 51 0.09 9.10 -12.41
N ASP A 52 -0.10 9.99 -13.37
CA ASP A 52 0.17 11.43 -13.28
C ASP A 52 -0.90 12.18 -12.46
N GLU A 53 -2.02 11.53 -12.18
CA GLU A 53 -3.08 12.01 -11.29
C GLU A 53 -3.45 10.92 -10.27
N SER A 54 -4.15 11.33 -9.21
CA SER A 54 -4.68 10.40 -8.21
C SER A 54 -6.19 10.30 -8.31
N GLU A 55 -6.70 9.07 -8.34
CA GLU A 55 -8.13 8.76 -8.35
C GLU A 55 -8.48 7.92 -7.12
N VAL A 56 -9.50 8.36 -6.38
CA VAL A 56 -9.99 7.62 -5.21
C VAL A 56 -11.06 6.64 -5.68
N LEU A 57 -10.70 5.36 -5.79
CA LEU A 57 -11.64 4.29 -6.16
C LEU A 57 -12.57 3.93 -5.00
N HIS A 58 -12.02 3.82 -3.80
CA HIS A 58 -12.77 3.60 -2.57
C HIS A 58 -12.38 4.65 -1.54
N ASP A 59 -13.37 5.31 -0.92
CA ASP A 59 -13.17 6.27 0.16
C ASP A 59 -13.82 5.78 1.44
N ARG A 60 -13.04 5.16 2.31
CA ARG A 60 -13.46 4.61 3.60
C ARG A 60 -14.71 3.73 3.52
N VAL A 61 -14.77 2.90 2.50
CA VAL A 61 -15.85 1.93 2.33
C VAL A 61 -15.69 0.82 3.37
N LYS A 62 -16.77 0.39 4.00
CA LYS A 62 -16.72 -0.78 4.88
C LYS A 62 -16.23 -2.00 4.11
N LEU A 63 -15.30 -2.74 4.68
CA LEU A 63 -14.65 -3.87 4.01
C LEU A 63 -15.66 -4.87 3.41
N GLY A 64 -16.77 -5.14 4.10
CA GLY A 64 -17.83 -6.03 3.62
C GLY A 64 -18.49 -5.55 2.32
N ASP A 65 -18.52 -4.24 2.11
CA ASP A 65 -19.22 -3.57 1.01
C ASP A 65 -18.27 -3.28 -0.18
N ILE A 66 -16.97 -3.59 -0.07
CA ILE A 66 -16.01 -3.37 -1.17
C ILE A 66 -16.38 -4.26 -2.36
N PRO A 67 -16.70 -3.68 -3.53
CA PRO A 67 -16.92 -4.43 -4.75
C PRO A 67 -15.61 -5.03 -5.26
N LYS A 68 -15.70 -6.03 -6.12
CA LYS A 68 -14.52 -6.53 -6.82
C LYS A 68 -14.02 -5.48 -7.80
N MET A 69 -12.73 -5.19 -7.73
CA MET A 69 -12.03 -4.39 -8.74
C MET A 69 -12.08 -5.12 -10.08
N THR A 70 -12.30 -4.40 -11.16
CA THR A 70 -12.40 -4.92 -12.52
C THR A 70 -11.41 -4.20 -13.45
N ASP A 71 -11.29 -4.68 -14.69
CA ASP A 71 -10.52 -4.04 -15.75
C ASP A 71 -11.02 -2.63 -16.13
N LYS A 72 -12.26 -2.30 -15.76
CA LYS A 72 -12.80 -0.94 -15.93
C LYS A 72 -12.30 0.03 -14.87
N ASP A 73 -11.99 -0.50 -13.68
CA ASP A 73 -11.55 0.30 -12.54
C ASP A 73 -10.03 0.53 -12.57
N TYR A 74 -9.27 -0.45 -13.04
CA TYR A 74 -7.81 -0.40 -13.07
C TYR A 74 -7.30 -0.50 -14.50
N THR A 75 -6.91 0.65 -15.06
CA THR A 75 -6.34 0.78 -16.40
C THR A 75 -4.99 1.48 -16.33
N VAL A 76 -3.99 0.91 -16.98
CA VAL A 76 -2.62 1.44 -16.98
C VAL A 76 -2.49 2.62 -17.95
N ARG A 77 -1.88 3.73 -17.47
CA ARG A 77 -1.64 4.94 -18.25
C ARG A 77 -0.65 5.89 -17.55
N GLY A 78 -0.17 6.90 -18.27
CA GLY A 78 0.50 8.07 -17.69
C GLY A 78 1.86 7.81 -17.06
N CYS A 79 2.28 8.77 -16.23
CA CYS A 79 3.52 8.82 -15.48
C CYS A 79 3.30 8.39 -14.01
N THR A 80 4.27 8.68 -13.11
CA THR A 80 4.25 8.20 -11.73
C THR A 80 4.31 9.37 -10.74
N ALA A 81 3.15 9.90 -10.30
CA ALA A 81 3.04 10.95 -9.28
C ALA A 81 2.86 10.35 -7.87
N LEU A 82 3.81 9.50 -7.47
CA LEU A 82 3.76 8.73 -6.22
C LEU A 82 3.71 9.62 -4.97
N ILE A 83 4.53 10.68 -4.93
CA ILE A 83 4.61 11.59 -3.77
C ILE A 83 3.28 12.32 -3.58
N ASP A 84 2.64 12.74 -4.66
CA ASP A 84 1.34 13.41 -4.62
C ASP A 84 0.24 12.45 -4.14
N ALA A 85 0.27 11.19 -4.56
CA ALA A 85 -0.68 10.17 -4.11
C ALA A 85 -0.53 9.88 -2.60
N ILE A 86 0.71 9.69 -2.12
CA ILE A 86 0.98 9.45 -0.70
C ILE A 86 0.56 10.67 0.14
N GLY A 87 1.01 11.87 -0.25
CA GLY A 87 0.72 13.11 0.48
C GLY A 87 -0.77 13.40 0.54
N GLY A 88 -1.47 13.23 -0.59
CA GLY A 88 -2.92 13.41 -0.68
C GLY A 88 -3.69 12.44 0.21
N ALA A 89 -3.35 11.15 0.18
CA ALA A 89 -4.00 10.13 1.00
C ALA A 89 -3.78 10.35 2.50
N ILE A 90 -2.54 10.67 2.93
CA ILE A 90 -2.24 10.99 4.33
C ILE A 90 -3.01 12.23 4.80
N HIS A 91 -3.08 13.26 3.96
CA HIS A 91 -3.81 14.49 4.28
C HIS A 91 -5.31 14.20 4.45
N HIS A 92 -5.90 13.44 3.51
CA HIS A 92 -7.32 13.09 3.52
C HIS A 92 -7.69 12.28 4.77
N ILE A 93 -7.06 11.14 5.00
CA ILE A 93 -7.33 10.26 6.16
C ILE A 93 -7.03 10.99 7.47
N GLY A 94 -5.92 11.74 7.53
CA GLY A 94 -5.54 12.50 8.72
C GLY A 94 -6.57 13.57 9.09
N ASN A 95 -7.17 14.24 8.12
CA ASN A 95 -8.25 15.19 8.36
C ASN A 95 -9.52 14.50 8.86
N ILE A 96 -9.89 13.36 8.29
CA ILE A 96 -11.03 12.59 8.75
C ILE A 96 -10.84 12.19 10.23
N HIS A 97 -9.71 11.61 10.58
CA HIS A 97 -9.42 11.22 11.98
C HIS A 97 -9.39 12.42 12.92
N LYS A 98 -8.87 13.56 12.46
CA LYS A 98 -8.80 14.79 13.29
C LYS A 98 -10.19 15.31 13.70
N TYR A 99 -11.19 15.17 12.83
CA TYR A 99 -12.54 15.70 13.06
C TYR A 99 -13.55 14.61 13.46
N ALA A 100 -13.16 13.34 13.45
CA ALA A 100 -13.97 12.25 13.97
C ALA A 100 -14.10 12.32 15.50
N ARG A 101 -15.16 11.76 16.04
CA ARG A 101 -15.25 11.51 17.48
C ARG A 101 -14.19 10.50 17.88
N ASN A 102 -13.63 10.61 19.09
CA ASN A 102 -12.55 9.70 19.55
C ASN A 102 -12.93 8.21 19.44
N GLU A 103 -14.20 7.88 19.65
CA GLU A 103 -14.74 6.52 19.55
C GLU A 103 -14.84 6.00 18.12
N ASP A 104 -14.83 6.89 17.12
CA ASP A 104 -14.92 6.57 15.69
C ASP A 104 -13.56 6.56 14.99
N VAL A 105 -12.49 7.02 15.67
CA VAL A 105 -11.13 6.96 15.14
C VAL A 105 -10.66 5.51 15.15
N PRO A 106 -10.22 4.94 14.01
CA PRO A 106 -9.71 3.59 13.95
C PRO A 106 -8.54 3.36 14.92
N GLU A 107 -8.53 2.19 15.57
CA GLU A 107 -7.44 1.79 16.47
C GLU A 107 -6.13 1.58 15.71
N HIS A 108 -6.24 1.06 14.50
CA HIS A 108 -5.11 0.81 13.61
C HIS A 108 -5.33 1.48 12.27
N THR A 109 -4.27 2.08 11.74
CA THR A 109 -4.26 2.64 10.39
C THR A 109 -3.02 2.12 9.66
N MET A 110 -3.24 1.51 8.52
CA MET A 110 -2.16 0.92 7.73
C MET A 110 -2.24 1.37 6.27
N PHE A 111 -1.15 1.90 5.77
CA PHE A 111 -0.93 2.26 4.38
C PHE A 111 -0.14 1.16 3.68
N VAL A 112 -0.61 0.73 2.53
CA VAL A 112 0.09 -0.21 1.64
C VAL A 112 0.33 0.50 0.32
N ILE A 113 1.59 0.79 0.03
CA ILE A 113 2.02 1.55 -1.14
C ILE A 113 2.73 0.59 -2.08
N THR A 114 2.23 0.45 -3.30
CA THR A 114 2.84 -0.40 -4.34
C THR A 114 3.16 0.45 -5.57
N THR A 115 4.39 0.30 -6.09
CA THR A 115 4.83 0.97 -7.31
C THR A 115 5.86 0.11 -8.05
N ASP A 116 5.93 0.21 -9.36
CA ASP A 116 7.00 -0.40 -10.16
C ASP A 116 7.83 0.63 -10.95
N GLY A 117 7.60 1.92 -10.68
CA GLY A 117 8.27 3.03 -11.34
C GLY A 117 8.91 4.03 -10.38
N GLN A 118 9.83 4.82 -10.92
CA GLN A 118 10.39 5.95 -10.20
C GLN A 118 9.43 7.14 -10.23
N GLU A 119 9.34 7.85 -9.11
CA GLU A 119 8.68 9.15 -9.01
C GLU A 119 9.17 10.11 -10.10
N ASN A 120 8.28 10.65 -10.91
CA ASN A 120 8.65 11.54 -12.02
C ASN A 120 7.59 12.59 -12.40
N ALA A 121 6.46 12.65 -11.70
CA ALA A 121 5.33 13.50 -12.10
C ALA A 121 4.69 14.30 -10.96
N SER A 122 5.11 14.13 -9.71
CA SER A 122 4.54 14.88 -8.58
C SER A 122 4.90 16.35 -8.63
N HIS A 123 3.92 17.20 -8.30
CA HIS A 123 4.06 18.65 -8.31
C HIS A 123 3.33 19.36 -7.13
N ARG A 124 2.57 18.60 -6.31
CA ARG A 124 1.81 19.14 -5.17
C ARG A 124 2.56 18.99 -3.84
N TYR A 125 3.29 17.91 -3.69
CA TYR A 125 4.07 17.59 -2.50
C TYR A 125 5.54 17.35 -2.86
N THR A 126 6.42 17.61 -1.91
CA THR A 126 7.84 17.22 -2.00
C THR A 126 8.11 15.98 -1.15
N SER A 127 9.19 15.24 -1.46
CA SER A 127 9.62 14.08 -0.65
C SER A 127 9.80 14.46 0.83
N GLU A 128 10.35 15.65 1.10
CA GLU A 128 10.55 16.12 2.47
C GLU A 128 9.23 16.39 3.20
N GLN A 129 8.23 16.94 2.52
CA GLN A 129 6.90 17.14 3.11
C GLN A 129 6.25 15.82 3.44
N VAL A 130 6.26 14.86 2.50
CA VAL A 130 5.69 13.53 2.71
C VAL A 130 6.43 12.79 3.83
N LYS A 131 7.76 12.88 3.89
CA LYS A 131 8.55 12.32 4.99
C LYS A 131 8.07 12.84 6.35
N LYS A 132 7.97 14.16 6.52
CA LYS A 132 7.48 14.76 7.76
C LYS A 132 6.05 14.32 8.11
N MET A 133 5.20 14.15 7.09
CA MET A 133 3.84 13.64 7.29
C MET A 133 3.86 12.20 7.79
N ILE A 134 4.61 11.30 7.16
CA ILE A 134 4.74 9.90 7.55
C ILE A 134 5.31 9.77 8.96
N GLU A 135 6.44 10.43 9.24
CA GLU A 135 7.07 10.41 10.57
C GLU A 135 6.10 10.85 11.65
N ARG A 136 5.39 11.97 11.43
CA ARG A 136 4.37 12.45 12.37
C ARG A 136 3.25 11.44 12.60
N GLN A 137 2.73 10.80 11.54
CA GLN A 137 1.64 9.83 11.69
C GLN A 137 2.10 8.57 12.44
N LYS A 138 3.32 8.11 12.18
CA LYS A 138 3.94 6.98 12.90
C LYS A 138 4.13 7.30 14.38
N GLU A 139 4.80 8.41 14.68
CA GLU A 139 5.18 8.76 16.05
C GLU A 139 3.98 9.12 16.93
N LYS A 140 3.03 9.89 16.38
CA LYS A 140 1.93 10.45 17.16
C LYS A 140 0.70 9.54 17.21
N TYR A 141 0.45 8.78 16.14
CA TYR A 141 -0.78 8.03 15.97
C TYR A 141 -0.58 6.53 15.72
N GLY A 142 0.66 6.06 15.67
CA GLY A 142 0.98 4.65 15.46
C GLY A 142 0.57 4.11 14.09
N TRP A 143 0.52 4.97 13.07
CA TRP A 143 0.21 4.50 11.72
C TRP A 143 1.33 3.63 11.17
N GLU A 144 0.96 2.56 10.48
CA GLU A 144 1.89 1.67 9.79
C GLU A 144 1.93 1.98 8.29
N PHE A 145 3.13 1.89 7.71
CA PHE A 145 3.34 2.11 6.28
C PHE A 145 4.17 0.98 5.70
N LEU A 146 3.64 0.28 4.70
CA LEU A 146 4.39 -0.68 3.88
C LEU A 146 4.68 -0.06 2.53
N PHE A 147 5.93 -0.16 2.09
CA PHE A 147 6.38 0.29 0.78
C PHE A 147 6.92 -0.89 -0.03
N ILE A 148 6.31 -1.13 -1.18
CA ILE A 148 6.61 -2.28 -2.02
C ILE A 148 6.93 -1.75 -3.41
N GLY A 149 8.17 -1.96 -3.82
CA GLY A 149 8.66 -1.46 -5.10
C GLY A 149 9.15 -2.56 -6.03
N ALA A 150 8.97 -2.36 -7.32
CA ALA A 150 9.65 -3.13 -8.36
C ALA A 150 10.43 -2.18 -9.26
N ASN A 151 11.46 -2.69 -9.94
CA ASN A 151 12.28 -1.92 -10.89
C ASN A 151 12.93 -0.64 -10.31
N ILE A 152 12.89 -0.49 -8.98
CA ILE A 152 13.50 0.60 -8.21
C ILE A 152 14.23 0.01 -7.00
N ASP A 153 15.07 0.82 -6.32
CA ASP A 153 15.48 0.47 -4.96
C ASP A 153 14.38 0.88 -3.97
N ALA A 154 13.50 -0.07 -3.66
CA ALA A 154 12.37 0.17 -2.77
C ALA A 154 12.81 0.57 -1.36
N VAL A 155 13.91 -0.01 -0.86
CA VAL A 155 14.42 0.27 0.48
C VAL A 155 14.98 1.69 0.58
N GLU A 156 15.81 2.09 -0.41
CA GLU A 156 16.34 3.45 -0.47
C GLU A 156 15.22 4.48 -0.68
N THR A 157 14.28 4.19 -1.58
CA THR A 157 13.14 5.07 -1.86
C THR A 157 12.26 5.26 -0.64
N ALA A 158 11.90 4.19 0.06
CA ALA A 158 11.11 4.22 1.29
C ALA A 158 11.80 5.03 2.39
N ALA A 159 13.11 4.89 2.56
CA ALA A 159 13.90 5.65 3.53
C ALA A 159 13.84 7.17 3.26
N ARG A 160 13.83 7.59 1.99
CA ARG A 160 13.65 9.01 1.62
C ARG A 160 12.30 9.57 2.08
N TYR A 161 11.27 8.71 2.19
CA TYR A 161 9.94 9.06 2.67
C TYR A 161 9.74 8.80 4.18
N GLY A 162 10.79 8.42 4.93
CA GLY A 162 10.69 8.17 6.36
C GLY A 162 10.06 6.82 6.74
N ILE A 163 9.98 5.91 5.78
CA ILE A 163 9.55 4.51 6.00
C ILE A 163 10.79 3.68 6.31
N SER A 164 10.75 2.91 7.39
CA SER A 164 11.89 2.09 7.83
C SER A 164 12.14 0.91 6.91
N THR A 165 13.38 0.43 6.88
CA THR A 165 13.83 -0.63 5.98
C THR A 165 13.09 -1.96 6.18
N ASP A 166 12.65 -2.25 7.41
CA ASP A 166 11.84 -3.42 7.74
C ASP A 166 10.38 -3.32 7.26
N ARG A 167 9.99 -2.19 6.72
CA ARG A 167 8.68 -1.90 6.10
C ARG A 167 8.75 -1.70 4.60
N ALA A 168 9.91 -1.95 4.00
CA ALA A 168 10.13 -1.79 2.57
C ALA A 168 10.66 -3.08 1.95
N VAL A 169 10.21 -3.41 0.74
CA VAL A 169 10.64 -4.62 0.04
C VAL A 169 10.61 -4.44 -1.47
N ASN A 170 11.58 -5.05 -2.14
CA ASN A 170 11.57 -5.21 -3.60
C ASN A 170 10.84 -6.49 -3.98
N TYR A 171 10.02 -6.45 -5.03
CA TYR A 171 9.37 -7.63 -5.58
C TYR A 171 9.67 -7.78 -7.08
N ASN A 172 9.45 -8.97 -7.63
CA ASN A 172 9.53 -9.19 -9.07
C ASN A 172 8.19 -8.80 -9.72
N ALA A 173 8.22 -7.84 -10.66
CA ALA A 173 7.04 -7.34 -11.37
C ALA A 173 6.59 -8.34 -12.45
N ASP A 174 6.06 -9.48 -12.02
CA ASP A 174 5.44 -10.52 -12.84
C ASP A 174 4.31 -11.23 -12.07
N GLY A 175 3.58 -12.11 -12.73
CA GLY A 175 2.43 -12.78 -12.13
C GLY A 175 2.76 -13.56 -10.86
N GLU A 176 3.90 -14.28 -10.80
CA GLU A 176 4.32 -15.02 -9.59
C GLU A 176 4.66 -14.06 -8.46
N GLY A 177 5.46 -13.02 -8.72
CA GLY A 177 5.86 -12.01 -7.74
C GLY A 177 4.66 -11.23 -7.21
N THR A 178 3.72 -10.86 -8.07
CA THR A 178 2.48 -10.17 -7.67
C THR A 178 1.61 -11.05 -6.78
N GLN A 179 1.48 -12.35 -7.05
CA GLN A 179 0.74 -13.26 -6.17
C GLN A 179 1.40 -13.41 -4.80
N ILE A 180 2.74 -13.55 -4.73
CA ILE A 180 3.49 -13.62 -3.47
C ILE A 180 3.33 -12.31 -2.70
N LEU A 181 3.41 -11.17 -3.37
CA LEU A 181 3.20 -9.85 -2.81
C LEU A 181 1.84 -9.76 -2.09
N TYR A 182 0.74 -9.96 -2.80
CA TYR A 182 -0.60 -9.81 -2.22
C TYR A 182 -0.88 -10.86 -1.13
N LYS A 183 -0.29 -12.06 -1.22
CA LYS A 183 -0.37 -13.07 -0.14
C LYS A 183 0.32 -12.57 1.14
N SER A 184 1.52 -11.99 1.02
CA SER A 184 2.31 -11.47 2.14
C SER A 184 1.65 -10.24 2.75
N VAL A 185 1.17 -9.31 1.92
CA VAL A 185 0.40 -8.14 2.37
C VAL A 185 -0.88 -8.58 3.10
N ALA A 186 -1.61 -9.57 2.57
CA ALA A 186 -2.80 -10.08 3.25
C ALA A 186 -2.50 -10.62 4.65
N LYS A 187 -1.35 -11.29 4.85
CA LYS A 187 -0.89 -11.77 6.17
C LYS A 187 -0.53 -10.60 7.09
N ALA A 188 0.21 -9.61 6.57
CA ALA A 188 0.57 -8.40 7.32
C ALA A 188 -0.68 -7.64 7.81
N VAL A 189 -1.66 -7.45 6.93
CA VAL A 189 -2.96 -6.82 7.26
C VAL A 189 -3.71 -7.63 8.32
N CYS A 190 -3.74 -8.97 8.24
CA CYS A 190 -4.36 -9.81 9.27
C CYS A 190 -3.71 -9.58 10.65
N ASN A 191 -2.37 -9.48 10.72
CA ASN A 191 -1.67 -9.23 11.97
C ASN A 191 -2.06 -7.87 12.57
N VAL A 192 -2.05 -6.80 11.76
CA VAL A 192 -2.43 -5.46 12.21
C VAL A 192 -3.87 -5.44 12.71
N ARG A 193 -4.81 -6.07 11.97
CA ARG A 193 -6.22 -6.16 12.37
C ARG A 193 -6.43 -6.95 13.66
N ALA A 194 -5.59 -7.94 13.92
CA ALA A 194 -5.60 -8.71 15.17
C ALA A 194 -4.86 -7.99 16.32
N SER A 195 -4.45 -6.73 16.16
CA SER A 195 -3.61 -5.99 17.11
C SER A 195 -2.30 -6.72 17.45
N ALA A 196 -1.83 -7.60 16.56
CA ALA A 196 -0.55 -8.27 16.68
C ALA A 196 0.57 -7.38 16.10
N PRO A 197 1.77 -7.42 16.67
CA PRO A 197 2.90 -6.68 16.12
C PRO A 197 3.19 -7.11 14.67
N LEU A 198 3.45 -6.15 13.81
CA LEU A 198 3.94 -6.42 12.48
C LEU A 198 5.45 -6.65 12.55
N GLY A 199 5.87 -7.92 12.56
CA GLY A 199 7.27 -8.32 12.54
C GLY A 199 7.95 -7.97 11.19
N ALA A 200 9.28 -7.96 11.16
CA ALA A 200 10.03 -7.76 9.92
C ALA A 200 9.86 -8.94 8.93
N ASP A 201 9.45 -10.09 9.42
CA ASP A 201 9.21 -11.34 8.68
C ASP A 201 8.02 -11.29 7.71
N TRP A 202 7.24 -10.20 7.72
CA TRP A 202 6.11 -10.03 6.80
C TRP A 202 6.53 -10.12 5.32
N SER A 203 7.76 -9.72 5.01
CA SER A 203 8.32 -9.66 3.66
C SER A 203 9.22 -10.84 3.28
N ASP A 204 9.40 -11.84 4.13
CA ASP A 204 10.36 -12.94 3.92
C ASP A 204 10.08 -13.73 2.63
N GLU A 205 8.81 -14.05 2.34
CA GLU A 205 8.44 -14.77 1.12
C GLU A 205 8.74 -13.92 -0.13
N ILE A 206 8.52 -12.60 -0.07
CA ILE A 206 8.81 -11.66 -1.18
C ILE A 206 10.32 -11.57 -1.39
N ASN A 207 11.08 -11.39 -0.32
CA ASN A 207 12.55 -11.31 -0.37
C ASN A 207 13.17 -12.60 -0.89
N ALA A 208 12.69 -13.76 -0.45
CA ALA A 208 13.18 -15.06 -0.91
C ALA A 208 12.94 -15.25 -2.42
N ASP A 209 11.76 -14.87 -2.90
CA ASP A 209 11.43 -14.92 -4.33
C ASP A 209 12.31 -13.94 -5.13
N TYR A 210 12.43 -12.69 -4.67
CA TYR A 210 13.22 -11.67 -5.33
C TYR A 210 14.69 -12.09 -5.45
N GLN A 211 15.29 -12.63 -4.39
CA GLN A 211 16.67 -13.10 -4.40
C GLN A 211 16.86 -14.34 -5.28
N ARG A 212 15.92 -15.28 -5.26
CA ARG A 212 15.97 -16.51 -6.07
C ARG A 212 15.96 -16.21 -7.56
N ARG A 213 15.08 -15.29 -8.00
CA ARG A 213 14.87 -15.00 -9.43
C ARG A 213 15.74 -13.87 -9.93
N GLY A 214 16.01 -12.84 -9.15
CA GLY A 214 16.89 -11.72 -9.52
C GLY A 214 18.36 -12.12 -9.76
N ARG A 215 18.81 -13.26 -9.21
CA ARG A 215 20.14 -13.81 -9.51
C ARG A 215 20.23 -14.46 -10.91
N LYS A 216 19.12 -14.86 -11.51
CA LYS A 216 19.09 -15.46 -12.85
C LYS A 216 19.21 -14.43 -13.96
N THR A 217 18.74 -13.23 -13.78
CA THR A 217 18.80 -12.14 -14.77
C THR A 217 20.19 -11.50 -14.90
N LYS A 218 21.09 -11.67 -13.92
CA LYS A 218 22.47 -11.16 -13.98
C LYS A 218 23.50 -12.13 -14.60
N LYS A 219 23.08 -13.30 -15.09
CA LYS A 219 23.94 -14.35 -15.65
C LYS A 219 23.79 -14.55 -17.17
N ASN A 220 23.08 -13.69 -17.87
CA ASN A 220 22.99 -13.72 -19.35
C ASN A 220 23.64 -12.48 -19.95
#